data_f1788c25a9c8de4385f10f0cb1a341ab
#
_entry.id   f1788c25a9c8de4385f10f0cb1a341ab
#
_cell.length_a   1.000
_cell.length_b   1.000
_cell.length_c   1.000
_cell.angle_alpha   90.00
_cell.angle_beta   90.00
_cell.angle_gamma   90.00
#
_symmetry.space_group_name_H-M   'P 1'
#
loop_
_entity.id
_entity.type
_entity.pdbx_description
1 polymer ?
#
loop_
_entity_poly.entity_id
_entity_poly.type
_entity_poly.pdbx_seq_one_letter_code
_entity_poly.pdbx_strand_id
1 'polypeptide(L)'
;MKGTERHRLKENEVSRVLGQASTTLAENRRTVGVITTVVVLIALGAGGYWAWNTRTETRAQLMLSDALAIIQAPVDPAKAANGSQTPASYPTITARAEAASKKFADTYNAYPSTRAGIAARYYAASAMAMLGRYAEAATHYQEVINRAGTKNFYGRMAQLGKIEAQLQAKQFDQALAAAQALAANTTDDSLPRDAVLMELGRVYAAAGKKAEAKQTFDKVVAEFPDSPYAEEAKQLGSTLT
;
A
#
# COMPACT_ATOMS: atom_id res chain seq x y z
N MET A 1 11.02 60.20 18.02
CA MET A 1 12.10 60.21 17.01
C MET A 1 12.94 58.92 17.00
N LYS A 2 12.33 57.74 17.07
CA LYS A 2 13.05 56.44 17.08
C LYS A 2 12.63 55.44 15.96
N GLY A 3 11.70 55.81 15.10
CA GLY A 3 11.25 54.91 14.01
C GLY A 3 12.03 55.06 12.69
N THR A 4 12.47 56.25 12.38
CA THR A 4 13.15 56.62 11.15
C THR A 4 14.62 56.15 11.09
N GLU A 5 15.30 56.06 12.23
CA GLU A 5 16.68 55.55 12.28
C GLU A 5 16.78 54.05 12.06
N ARG A 6 15.81 53.27 12.53
CA ARG A 6 15.78 51.80 12.32
C ARG A 6 15.49 51.43 10.85
N HIS A 7 14.76 52.25 10.12
CA HIS A 7 14.52 52.03 8.69
C HIS A 7 15.79 52.36 7.86
N ARG A 8 16.50 53.45 8.19
CA ARG A 8 17.75 53.84 7.49
C ARG A 8 18.88 52.82 7.74
N LEU A 9 18.96 52.22 8.91
CA LEU A 9 19.95 51.18 9.22
C LEU A 9 19.68 49.86 8.45
N LYS A 10 18.42 49.48 8.30
CA LYS A 10 18.05 48.28 7.51
C LYS A 10 18.26 48.50 6.00
N GLU A 11 17.95 49.69 5.46
CA GLU A 11 18.21 50.03 4.06
C GLU A 11 19.69 50.03 3.74
N ASN A 12 20.55 50.56 4.65
CA ASN A 12 22.00 50.56 4.48
C ASN A 12 22.62 49.14 4.59
N GLU A 13 22.10 48.26 5.42
CA GLU A 13 22.55 46.85 5.50
C GLU A 13 22.17 46.07 4.25
N VAL A 14 20.94 46.22 3.78
CA VAL A 14 20.46 45.52 2.57
C VAL A 14 21.23 46.05 1.32
N SER A 15 21.46 47.37 1.21
CA SER A 15 22.22 47.92 0.09
C SER A 15 23.70 47.52 0.14
N ARG A 16 24.29 47.37 1.35
CA ARG A 16 25.66 46.88 1.52
C ARG A 16 25.81 45.41 1.17
N VAL A 17 24.86 44.58 1.58
CA VAL A 17 24.82 43.13 1.25
C VAL A 17 24.58 42.94 -0.24
N LEU A 18 23.69 43.72 -0.85
CA LEU A 18 23.47 43.71 -2.31
C LEU A 18 24.70 44.23 -3.08
N GLY A 19 25.38 45.26 -2.58
CA GLY A 19 26.61 45.74 -3.16
C GLY A 19 27.76 44.73 -3.09
N GLN A 20 27.95 44.07 -1.95
CA GLN A 20 28.94 43.00 -1.80
C GLN A 20 28.60 41.79 -2.66
N ALA A 21 27.33 41.41 -2.74
CA ALA A 21 26.88 40.32 -3.61
C ALA A 21 27.14 40.65 -5.10
N SER A 22 26.90 41.89 -5.53
CA SER A 22 27.10 42.28 -6.92
C SER A 22 28.59 42.33 -7.32
N THR A 23 29.50 42.71 -6.42
CA THR A 23 30.96 42.69 -6.69
C THR A 23 31.49 41.27 -6.75
N THR A 24 31.07 40.38 -5.81
CA THR A 24 31.46 38.97 -5.82
C THR A 24 30.91 38.24 -7.05
N LEU A 25 29.69 38.60 -7.49
CA LEU A 25 29.08 38.07 -8.73
C LEU A 25 29.83 38.57 -9.98
N ALA A 26 30.34 39.80 -9.98
CA ALA A 26 31.08 40.36 -11.11
C ALA A 26 32.48 39.74 -11.28
N GLU A 27 33.16 39.43 -10.17
CA GLU A 27 34.49 38.80 -10.17
C GLU A 27 34.46 37.34 -10.60
N ASN A 28 33.34 36.62 -10.31
CA ASN A 28 33.19 35.20 -10.59
C ASN A 28 32.11 34.87 -11.65
N ARG A 29 31.92 35.73 -12.64
CA ARG A 29 30.84 35.58 -13.66
C ARG A 29 30.75 34.20 -14.30
N ARG A 30 31.87 33.52 -14.59
CA ARG A 30 31.89 32.20 -15.18
C ARG A 30 31.36 31.15 -14.20
N THR A 31 31.84 31.17 -12.96
CA THR A 31 31.43 30.22 -11.91
C THR A 31 29.95 30.40 -11.55
N VAL A 32 29.50 31.62 -11.40
CA VAL A 32 28.09 31.97 -11.13
C VAL A 32 27.22 31.56 -12.31
N GLY A 33 27.63 31.81 -13.55
CA GLY A 33 26.91 31.35 -14.74
C GLY A 33 26.76 29.85 -14.81
N VAL A 34 27.82 29.09 -14.51
CA VAL A 34 27.76 27.60 -14.46
C VAL A 34 26.84 27.13 -13.37
N ILE A 35 26.96 27.67 -12.15
CA ILE A 35 26.08 27.28 -11.03
C ILE A 35 24.62 27.58 -11.36
N THR A 36 24.32 28.76 -11.88
CA THR A 36 22.95 29.15 -12.27
C THR A 36 22.39 28.19 -13.35
N THR A 37 23.19 27.88 -14.36
CA THR A 37 22.78 26.93 -15.41
C THR A 37 22.48 25.55 -14.84
N VAL A 38 23.34 25.06 -13.95
CA VAL A 38 23.13 23.75 -13.28
C VAL A 38 21.85 23.77 -12.43
N VAL A 39 21.62 24.81 -11.66
CA VAL A 39 20.39 24.96 -10.83
C VAL A 39 19.14 25.00 -11.72
N VAL A 40 19.18 25.75 -12.82
CA VAL A 40 18.07 25.82 -13.77
C VAL A 40 17.79 24.43 -14.40
N LEU A 41 18.84 23.71 -14.81
CA LEU A 41 18.68 22.36 -15.37
C LEU A 41 18.11 21.38 -14.35
N ILE A 42 18.55 21.44 -13.09
CA ILE A 42 17.98 20.62 -12.00
C ILE A 42 16.51 21.00 -11.78
N ALA A 43 16.17 22.29 -11.75
CA ALA A 43 14.80 22.76 -11.55
C ALA A 43 13.86 22.30 -12.70
N LEU A 44 14.33 22.40 -13.94
CA LEU A 44 13.57 21.91 -15.11
C LEU A 44 13.41 20.39 -15.09
N GLY A 45 14.47 19.66 -14.75
CA GLY A 45 14.43 18.21 -14.60
C GLY A 45 13.46 17.77 -13.49
N ALA A 46 13.54 18.38 -12.33
CA ALA A 46 12.66 18.11 -11.20
C ALA A 46 11.19 18.47 -11.51
N GLY A 47 10.95 19.62 -12.12
CA GLY A 47 9.62 20.07 -12.54
C GLY A 47 9.02 19.16 -13.61
N GLY A 48 9.80 18.77 -14.60
CA GLY A 48 9.40 17.83 -15.64
C GLY A 48 9.07 16.44 -15.08
N TYR A 49 9.94 15.92 -14.19
CA TYR A 49 9.71 14.67 -13.50
C TYR A 49 8.44 14.71 -12.63
N TRP A 50 8.25 15.78 -11.87
CA TRP A 50 7.05 15.96 -11.03
C TRP A 50 5.76 15.98 -11.88
N ALA A 51 5.74 16.75 -12.97
CA ALA A 51 4.60 16.83 -13.86
C ALA A 51 4.29 15.47 -14.54
N TRP A 52 5.33 14.78 -14.97
CA TRP A 52 5.19 13.43 -15.55
C TRP A 52 4.66 12.42 -14.51
N ASN A 53 5.22 12.41 -13.31
CA ASN A 53 4.81 11.52 -12.22
C ASN A 53 3.35 11.77 -11.81
N THR A 54 2.93 13.04 -11.70
CA THR A 54 1.55 13.40 -11.35
C THR A 54 0.56 12.92 -12.43
N ARG A 55 0.90 13.12 -13.71
CA ARG A 55 0.05 12.64 -14.82
C ARG A 55 -0.04 11.12 -14.85
N THR A 56 1.05 10.45 -14.59
CA THR A 56 1.12 8.98 -14.56
C THR A 56 0.28 8.43 -13.42
N GLU A 57 0.37 8.99 -12.21
CA GLU A 57 -0.46 8.62 -11.06
C GLU A 57 -1.95 8.85 -11.33
N THR A 58 -2.32 10.01 -11.92
CA THR A 58 -3.73 10.30 -12.25
C THR A 58 -4.31 9.28 -13.23
N ARG A 59 -3.56 8.90 -14.27
CA ARG A 59 -4.01 7.87 -15.21
C ARG A 59 -4.15 6.50 -14.54
N ALA A 60 -3.20 6.15 -13.70
CA ALA A 60 -3.25 4.91 -12.93
C ALA A 60 -4.46 4.87 -12.00
N GLN A 61 -4.80 6.00 -11.35
CA GLN A 61 -5.97 6.11 -10.48
C GLN A 61 -7.28 5.93 -11.25
N LEU A 62 -7.40 6.50 -12.46
CA LEU A 62 -8.57 6.29 -13.31
C LEU A 62 -8.74 4.81 -13.66
N MET A 63 -7.68 4.13 -14.09
CA MET A 63 -7.73 2.69 -14.38
C MET A 63 -8.04 1.85 -13.14
N LEU A 64 -7.52 2.23 -11.98
CA LEU A 64 -7.84 1.58 -10.71
C LEU A 64 -9.32 1.76 -10.35
N SER A 65 -9.87 2.96 -10.53
CA SER A 65 -11.28 3.22 -10.24
C SER A 65 -12.21 2.40 -11.12
N ASP A 66 -11.87 2.26 -12.41
CA ASP A 66 -12.59 1.39 -13.34
C ASP A 66 -12.57 -0.08 -12.91
N ALA A 67 -11.40 -0.56 -12.45
CA ALA A 67 -11.26 -1.92 -11.94
C ALA A 67 -12.05 -2.15 -10.64
N LEU A 68 -12.04 -1.16 -9.72
CA LEU A 68 -12.83 -1.20 -8.49
C LEU A 68 -14.34 -1.18 -8.76
N ALA A 69 -14.79 -0.46 -9.78
CA ALA A 69 -16.19 -0.46 -10.21
C ALA A 69 -16.66 -1.88 -10.61
N ILE A 70 -15.79 -2.69 -11.22
CA ILE A 70 -16.11 -4.09 -11.54
C ILE A 70 -16.37 -4.92 -10.27
N ILE A 71 -15.52 -4.79 -9.24
CA ILE A 71 -15.71 -5.53 -7.98
C ILE A 71 -17.02 -5.13 -7.27
N GLN A 72 -17.45 -3.89 -7.42
CA GLN A 72 -18.69 -3.37 -6.82
C GLN A 72 -19.92 -3.64 -7.69
N ALA A 73 -19.74 -4.08 -8.93
CA ALA A 73 -20.83 -4.34 -9.84
C ALA A 73 -21.77 -5.45 -9.31
N PRO A 74 -23.08 -5.34 -9.56
CA PRO A 74 -24.04 -6.33 -9.10
C PRO A 74 -23.81 -7.67 -9.80
N VAL A 75 -24.13 -8.76 -9.08
CA VAL A 75 -24.19 -10.10 -9.66
C VAL A 75 -25.66 -10.42 -9.92
N ASP A 76 -26.04 -10.42 -11.20
CA ASP A 76 -27.41 -10.65 -11.64
C ASP A 76 -27.41 -11.46 -12.95
N PRO A 77 -27.64 -12.77 -12.90
CA PRO A 77 -27.62 -13.63 -14.08
C PRO A 77 -28.62 -13.21 -15.15
N ALA A 78 -29.79 -12.69 -14.76
CA ALA A 78 -30.85 -12.30 -15.70
C ALA A 78 -30.48 -11.02 -16.46
N LYS A 79 -29.90 -10.04 -15.80
CA LYS A 79 -29.41 -8.80 -16.41
C LYS A 79 -28.19 -9.02 -17.29
N ALA A 80 -27.29 -9.90 -16.86
CA ALA A 80 -26.10 -10.26 -17.65
C ALA A 80 -26.48 -10.96 -18.97
N ALA A 81 -27.51 -11.82 -18.97
CA ALA A 81 -28.01 -12.51 -20.16
C ALA A 81 -28.69 -11.55 -21.16
N ASN A 82 -29.33 -10.49 -20.67
CA ASN A 82 -30.08 -9.53 -21.51
C ASN A 82 -29.18 -8.42 -22.10
N GLY A 83 -27.87 -8.47 -21.93
CA GLY A 83 -26.94 -7.49 -22.50
C GLY A 83 -27.14 -6.07 -21.98
N SER A 84 -27.80 -5.88 -20.85
CA SER A 84 -28.02 -4.57 -20.23
C SER A 84 -26.68 -3.94 -19.84
N GLN A 85 -26.29 -2.85 -20.50
CA GLN A 85 -24.95 -2.29 -20.40
C GLN A 85 -24.78 -1.25 -19.28
N THR A 86 -25.80 -0.97 -18.45
CA THR A 86 -25.65 0.07 -17.41
C THR A 86 -26.56 -0.19 -16.21
N PRO A 87 -25.98 -0.37 -15.02
CA PRO A 87 -24.59 -0.69 -14.72
C PRO A 87 -24.24 -2.13 -15.17
N ALA A 88 -22.99 -2.33 -15.61
CA ALA A 88 -22.53 -3.68 -15.97
C ALA A 88 -22.82 -4.66 -14.83
N SER A 89 -23.52 -5.76 -15.11
CA SER A 89 -23.77 -6.83 -14.15
C SER A 89 -23.05 -8.10 -14.58
N TYR A 90 -22.68 -8.92 -13.62
CA TYR A 90 -21.98 -10.17 -13.89
C TYR A 90 -22.88 -11.37 -13.56
N PRO A 91 -22.78 -12.47 -14.33
CA PRO A 91 -23.64 -13.63 -14.10
C PRO A 91 -23.31 -14.37 -12.79
N THR A 92 -22.05 -14.32 -12.37
CA THR A 92 -21.57 -14.98 -11.15
C THR A 92 -20.51 -14.14 -10.44
N ILE A 93 -20.29 -14.43 -9.16
CA ILE A 93 -19.18 -13.83 -8.38
C ILE A 93 -17.84 -14.17 -9.04
N THR A 94 -17.68 -15.41 -9.53
CA THR A 94 -16.46 -15.86 -10.23
C THR A 94 -16.20 -15.02 -11.49
N ALA A 95 -17.20 -14.85 -12.36
CA ALA A 95 -17.07 -14.04 -13.58
C ALA A 95 -16.68 -12.58 -13.25
N ARG A 96 -17.29 -12.02 -12.20
CA ARG A 96 -16.93 -10.67 -11.73
C ARG A 96 -15.50 -10.62 -11.22
N ALA A 97 -15.06 -11.60 -10.42
CA ALA A 97 -13.70 -11.66 -9.89
C ALA A 97 -12.65 -11.85 -11.00
N GLU A 98 -12.95 -12.64 -12.03
CA GLU A 98 -12.08 -12.80 -13.21
C GLU A 98 -11.93 -11.50 -13.99
N ALA A 99 -13.03 -10.83 -14.27
CA ALA A 99 -13.01 -9.55 -14.98
C ALA A 99 -12.23 -8.49 -14.17
N ALA A 100 -12.46 -8.42 -12.86
CA ALA A 100 -11.75 -7.51 -11.97
C ALA A 100 -10.26 -7.83 -11.91
N SER A 101 -9.88 -9.09 -11.73
CA SER A 101 -8.49 -9.53 -11.69
C SER A 101 -7.72 -9.10 -12.94
N LYS A 102 -8.32 -9.28 -14.12
CA LYS A 102 -7.74 -8.84 -15.39
C LYS A 102 -7.54 -7.32 -15.42
N LYS A 103 -8.57 -6.54 -15.05
CA LYS A 103 -8.49 -5.07 -15.06
C LYS A 103 -7.45 -4.53 -14.06
N PHE A 104 -7.37 -5.13 -12.88
CA PHE A 104 -6.32 -4.81 -11.91
C PHE A 104 -4.92 -5.15 -12.45
N ALA A 105 -4.76 -6.29 -13.13
CA ALA A 105 -3.51 -6.67 -13.75
C ALA A 105 -3.10 -5.68 -14.86
N ASP A 106 -4.04 -5.27 -15.72
CA ASP A 106 -3.81 -4.25 -16.76
C ASP A 106 -3.33 -2.93 -16.14
N THR A 107 -3.96 -2.48 -15.04
CA THR A 107 -3.58 -1.26 -14.32
C THR A 107 -2.16 -1.36 -13.76
N TYR A 108 -1.85 -2.47 -13.08
CA TYR A 108 -0.52 -2.69 -12.51
C TYR A 108 0.56 -2.78 -13.61
N ASN A 109 0.30 -3.51 -14.68
CA ASN A 109 1.27 -3.67 -15.77
C ASN A 109 1.58 -2.34 -16.47
N ALA A 110 0.56 -1.48 -16.64
CA ALA A 110 0.75 -0.16 -17.24
C ALA A 110 1.48 0.82 -16.29
N TYR A 111 1.26 0.71 -14.98
CA TYR A 111 1.74 1.69 -13.99
C TYR A 111 2.33 1.04 -12.72
N PRO A 112 3.36 0.18 -12.84
CA PRO A 112 3.81 -0.67 -11.73
C PRO A 112 4.44 0.08 -10.55
N SER A 113 4.89 1.32 -10.76
CA SER A 113 5.58 2.12 -9.75
C SER A 113 4.71 3.20 -9.11
N THR A 114 3.45 3.34 -9.56
CA THR A 114 2.51 4.30 -9.00
C THR A 114 1.83 3.72 -7.76
N ARG A 115 1.30 4.60 -6.90
CA ARG A 115 0.49 4.16 -5.74
C ARG A 115 -0.74 3.38 -6.18
N ALA A 116 -1.40 3.86 -7.22
CA ALA A 116 -2.57 3.19 -7.80
C ALA A 116 -2.22 1.84 -8.43
N GLY A 117 -1.06 1.71 -9.09
CA GLY A 117 -0.58 0.43 -9.61
C GLY A 117 -0.28 -0.58 -8.51
N ILE A 118 0.36 -0.16 -7.42
CA ILE A 118 0.59 -1.01 -6.23
C ILE A 118 -0.74 -1.46 -5.62
N ALA A 119 -1.71 -0.54 -5.48
CA ALA A 119 -3.06 -0.87 -5.02
C ALA A 119 -3.75 -1.88 -5.96
N ALA A 120 -3.65 -1.67 -7.27
CA ALA A 120 -4.19 -2.60 -8.26
C ALA A 120 -3.57 -4.00 -8.14
N ARG A 121 -2.27 -4.11 -7.88
CA ARG A 121 -1.62 -5.41 -7.65
C ARG A 121 -2.16 -6.10 -6.40
N TYR A 122 -2.37 -5.36 -5.32
CA TYR A 122 -3.00 -5.87 -4.11
C TYR A 122 -4.42 -6.40 -4.39
N TYR A 123 -5.25 -5.63 -5.07
CA TYR A 123 -6.61 -6.06 -5.41
C TYR A 123 -6.64 -7.21 -6.42
N ALA A 124 -5.67 -7.29 -7.34
CA ALA A 124 -5.52 -8.46 -8.22
C ALA A 124 -5.24 -9.73 -7.41
N ALA A 125 -4.35 -9.66 -6.41
CA ALA A 125 -4.08 -10.77 -5.51
C ALA A 125 -5.34 -11.18 -4.72
N SER A 126 -6.10 -10.21 -4.21
CA SER A 126 -7.35 -10.47 -3.52
C SER A 126 -8.40 -11.15 -4.43
N ALA A 127 -8.54 -10.68 -5.68
CA ALA A 127 -9.43 -11.29 -6.66
C ALA A 127 -8.98 -12.73 -7.01
N MET A 128 -7.68 -12.98 -7.11
CA MET A 128 -7.15 -14.34 -7.30
C MET A 128 -7.46 -15.25 -6.12
N ALA A 129 -7.36 -14.76 -4.89
CA ALA A 129 -7.75 -15.52 -3.70
C ALA A 129 -9.24 -15.85 -3.73
N MET A 130 -10.13 -14.93 -4.13
CA MET A 130 -11.56 -15.19 -4.32
C MET A 130 -11.83 -16.26 -5.39
N LEU A 131 -10.95 -16.41 -6.37
CA LEU A 131 -11.01 -17.44 -7.41
C LEU A 131 -10.41 -18.78 -6.98
N GLY A 132 -9.94 -18.91 -5.74
CA GLY A 132 -9.25 -20.11 -5.26
C GLY A 132 -7.82 -20.28 -5.76
N ARG A 133 -7.28 -19.27 -6.46
CA ARG A 133 -5.90 -19.26 -7.00
C ARG A 133 -4.92 -18.79 -5.94
N TYR A 134 -4.91 -19.47 -4.81
CA TYR A 134 -4.22 -19.01 -3.60
C TYR A 134 -2.70 -18.91 -3.74
N ALA A 135 -2.05 -19.87 -4.39
CA ALA A 135 -0.58 -19.81 -4.59
C ALA A 135 -0.16 -18.60 -5.45
N GLU A 136 -0.96 -18.27 -6.47
CA GLU A 136 -0.75 -17.09 -7.28
C GLU A 136 -1.01 -15.81 -6.48
N ALA A 137 -2.10 -15.78 -5.72
CA ALA A 137 -2.41 -14.67 -4.83
C ALA A 137 -1.24 -14.37 -3.86
N ALA A 138 -0.67 -15.41 -3.23
CA ALA A 138 0.48 -15.27 -2.34
C ALA A 138 1.69 -14.65 -3.04
N THR A 139 1.96 -15.05 -4.29
CA THR A 139 3.04 -14.47 -5.12
C THR A 139 2.80 -12.98 -5.39
N HIS A 140 1.57 -12.62 -5.77
CA HIS A 140 1.21 -11.23 -6.03
C HIS A 140 1.26 -10.36 -4.76
N TYR A 141 0.83 -10.87 -3.61
CA TYR A 141 0.99 -10.18 -2.33
C TYR A 141 2.47 -9.97 -1.99
N GLN A 142 3.34 -10.96 -2.25
CA GLN A 142 4.78 -10.80 -2.03
C GLN A 142 5.37 -9.68 -2.90
N GLU A 143 4.92 -9.55 -4.15
CA GLU A 143 5.35 -8.44 -5.01
C GLU A 143 4.89 -7.07 -4.49
N VAL A 144 3.68 -7.00 -3.92
CA VAL A 144 3.20 -5.77 -3.26
C VAL A 144 4.11 -5.40 -2.09
N ILE A 145 4.45 -6.38 -1.23
CA ILE A 145 5.36 -6.17 -0.09
C ILE A 145 6.72 -5.67 -0.57
N ASN A 146 7.29 -6.29 -1.61
CA ASN A 146 8.60 -5.92 -2.13
C ASN A 146 8.64 -4.50 -2.70
N ARG A 147 7.56 -4.05 -3.34
CA ARG A 147 7.49 -2.72 -3.97
C ARG A 147 7.04 -1.61 -3.03
N ALA A 148 6.04 -1.89 -2.22
CA ALA A 148 5.47 -0.89 -1.31
C ALA A 148 6.28 -0.74 -0.01
N GLY A 149 6.98 -1.82 0.39
CA GLY A 149 7.57 -1.92 1.72
C GLY A 149 6.52 -2.16 2.80
N THR A 150 6.98 -2.62 3.96
CA THR A 150 6.12 -3.01 5.10
C THR A 150 5.49 -1.83 5.83
N LYS A 151 5.97 -0.61 5.61
CA LYS A 151 5.41 0.63 6.19
C LYS A 151 4.25 1.22 5.38
N ASN A 152 4.09 0.84 4.14
CA ASN A 152 2.98 1.27 3.30
C ASN A 152 1.70 0.51 3.65
N PHE A 153 0.53 1.17 3.53
CA PHE A 153 -0.76 0.55 3.82
C PHE A 153 -0.96 -0.76 3.06
N TYR A 154 -0.78 -0.76 1.74
CA TYR A 154 -0.96 -1.97 0.93
C TYR A 154 0.11 -3.03 1.21
N GLY A 155 1.34 -2.62 1.52
CA GLY A 155 2.38 -3.56 1.93
C GLY A 155 2.05 -4.29 3.25
N ARG A 156 1.47 -3.57 4.22
CA ARG A 156 0.99 -4.16 5.48
C ARG A 156 -0.16 -5.13 5.26
N MET A 157 -1.18 -4.68 4.52
CA MET A 157 -2.33 -5.54 4.20
C MET A 157 -1.91 -6.77 3.38
N ALA A 158 -0.92 -6.63 2.50
CA ALA A 158 -0.39 -7.73 1.72
C ALA A 158 0.36 -8.77 2.56
N GLN A 159 0.95 -8.39 3.70
CA GLN A 159 1.56 -9.37 4.63
C GLN A 159 0.50 -10.32 5.17
N LEU A 160 -0.64 -9.81 5.66
CA LEU A 160 -1.76 -10.63 6.14
C LEU A 160 -2.37 -11.43 4.99
N GLY A 161 -2.67 -10.78 3.86
CA GLY A 161 -3.24 -11.46 2.69
C GLY A 161 -2.35 -12.58 2.15
N LYS A 162 -1.02 -12.44 2.22
CA LYS A 162 -0.07 -13.48 1.84
C LYS A 162 -0.14 -14.68 2.78
N ILE A 163 -0.16 -14.44 4.10
CA ILE A 163 -0.26 -15.52 5.09
C ILE A 163 -1.56 -16.31 4.88
N GLU A 164 -2.69 -15.63 4.76
CA GLU A 164 -3.97 -16.26 4.50
C GLU A 164 -3.96 -17.05 3.18
N ALA A 165 -3.42 -16.46 2.10
CA ALA A 165 -3.32 -17.13 0.81
C ALA A 165 -2.43 -18.38 0.88
N GLN A 166 -1.30 -18.34 1.60
CA GLN A 166 -0.43 -19.49 1.83
C GLN A 166 -1.14 -20.56 2.66
N LEU A 167 -1.92 -20.15 3.65
CA LEU A 167 -2.73 -21.05 4.48
C LEU A 167 -3.75 -21.83 3.62
N GLN A 168 -4.51 -21.11 2.80
CA GLN A 168 -5.50 -21.69 1.89
C GLN A 168 -4.86 -22.56 0.78
N ALA A 169 -3.64 -22.22 0.36
CA ALA A 169 -2.83 -23.02 -0.55
C ALA A 169 -2.22 -24.26 0.12
N LYS A 170 -2.45 -24.47 1.41
CA LYS A 170 -1.85 -25.55 2.24
C LYS A 170 -0.31 -25.47 2.33
N GLN A 171 0.24 -24.29 2.16
CA GLN A 171 1.66 -24.01 2.32
C GLN A 171 1.98 -23.68 3.79
N PHE A 172 1.66 -24.59 4.70
CA PHE A 172 1.65 -24.35 6.14
C PHE A 172 3.00 -23.88 6.70
N ASP A 173 4.11 -24.44 6.24
CA ASP A 173 5.44 -24.02 6.72
C ASP A 173 5.76 -22.57 6.34
N GLN A 174 5.38 -22.16 5.12
CA GLN A 174 5.59 -20.79 4.64
C GLN A 174 4.68 -19.80 5.37
N ALA A 175 3.41 -20.16 5.54
CA ALA A 175 2.45 -19.35 6.29
C ALA A 175 2.91 -19.17 7.74
N LEU A 176 3.38 -20.26 8.38
CA LEU A 176 3.86 -20.23 9.76
C LEU A 176 5.10 -19.35 9.93
N ALA A 177 6.09 -19.52 9.06
CA ALA A 177 7.30 -18.68 9.10
C ALA A 177 6.96 -17.20 8.92
N ALA A 178 6.05 -16.87 7.98
CA ALA A 178 5.61 -15.50 7.73
C ALA A 178 4.83 -14.92 8.93
N ALA A 179 3.89 -15.70 9.51
CA ALA A 179 3.09 -15.26 10.64
C ALA A 179 3.93 -15.07 11.91
N GLN A 180 4.89 -15.97 12.16
CA GLN A 180 5.83 -15.87 13.29
C GLN A 180 6.74 -14.63 13.14
N ALA A 181 7.28 -14.38 11.93
CA ALA A 181 8.09 -13.20 11.67
C ALA A 181 7.30 -11.91 11.89
N LEU A 182 6.03 -11.88 11.46
CA LEU A 182 5.16 -10.73 11.66
C LEU A 182 4.84 -10.53 13.15
N ALA A 183 4.57 -11.61 13.89
CA ALA A 183 4.28 -11.57 15.33
C ALA A 183 5.50 -11.21 16.17
N ALA A 184 6.70 -11.54 15.74
CA ALA A 184 7.95 -11.18 16.43
C ALA A 184 8.32 -9.69 16.25
N ASN A 185 7.80 -9.03 15.22
CA ASN A 185 8.06 -7.61 14.96
C ASN A 185 7.18 -6.73 15.86
N THR A 186 7.70 -6.39 17.04
CA THR A 186 7.01 -5.56 18.03
C THR A 186 7.22 -4.06 17.83
N THR A 187 8.11 -3.67 16.92
CA THR A 187 8.44 -2.25 16.67
C THR A 187 7.61 -1.62 15.56
N ASP A 188 6.92 -2.43 14.79
CA ASP A 188 6.04 -1.96 13.72
C ASP A 188 4.59 -1.87 14.25
N ASP A 189 4.25 -0.73 14.84
CA ASP A 189 2.88 -0.40 15.28
C ASP A 189 1.87 -0.29 14.12
N SER A 190 2.28 -0.69 12.93
CA SER A 190 1.53 -0.47 11.70
C SER A 190 0.40 -1.48 11.47
N LEU A 191 0.49 -2.67 12.06
CA LEU A 191 -0.59 -3.67 12.06
C LEU A 191 -1.10 -3.87 13.49
N PRO A 192 -2.44 -3.94 13.68
CA PRO A 192 -3.02 -4.26 14.98
C PRO A 192 -2.48 -5.59 15.51
N ARG A 193 -1.98 -5.59 16.72
CA ARG A 193 -1.32 -6.76 17.34
C ARG A 193 -2.27 -7.93 17.51
N ASP A 194 -3.52 -7.65 17.85
CA ASP A 194 -4.61 -8.61 17.96
C ASP A 194 -4.87 -9.35 16.63
N ALA A 195 -4.92 -8.61 15.50
CA ALA A 195 -5.07 -9.21 14.18
C ALA A 195 -3.89 -10.12 13.81
N VAL A 196 -2.67 -9.71 14.14
CA VAL A 196 -1.46 -10.52 13.88
C VAL A 196 -1.45 -11.79 14.72
N LEU A 197 -1.81 -11.71 16.00
CA LEU A 197 -1.89 -12.89 16.88
C LEU A 197 -3.04 -13.82 16.44
N MET A 198 -4.19 -13.25 16.05
CA MET A 198 -5.29 -14.03 15.55
C MET A 198 -4.89 -14.85 14.32
N GLU A 199 -4.20 -14.23 13.37
CA GLU A 199 -3.71 -14.90 12.17
C GLU A 199 -2.66 -15.99 12.50
N LEU A 200 -1.73 -15.72 13.41
CA LEU A 200 -0.77 -16.71 13.88
C LEU A 200 -1.46 -17.91 14.53
N GLY A 201 -2.49 -17.67 15.34
CA GLY A 201 -3.28 -18.73 15.96
C GLY A 201 -3.98 -19.63 14.93
N ARG A 202 -4.57 -19.03 13.89
CA ARG A 202 -5.18 -19.77 12.78
C ARG A 202 -4.17 -20.62 12.02
N VAL A 203 -2.98 -20.06 11.74
CA VAL A 203 -1.91 -20.80 11.07
C VAL A 203 -1.41 -21.96 11.93
N TYR A 204 -1.21 -21.77 13.23
CA TYR A 204 -0.87 -22.88 14.13
C TYR A 204 -1.92 -23.98 14.13
N ALA A 205 -3.21 -23.61 14.21
CA ALA A 205 -4.30 -24.57 14.21
C ALA A 205 -4.32 -25.41 12.92
N ALA A 206 -4.18 -24.76 11.76
CA ALA A 206 -4.17 -25.43 10.48
C ALA A 206 -2.91 -26.28 10.24
N ALA A 207 -1.78 -25.89 10.84
CA ALA A 207 -0.54 -26.68 10.85
C ALA A 207 -0.58 -27.85 11.85
N GLY A 208 -1.71 -28.07 12.55
CA GLY A 208 -1.86 -29.14 13.54
C GLY A 208 -1.18 -28.87 14.89
N LYS A 209 -0.64 -27.66 15.09
CA LYS A 209 0.03 -27.23 16.32
C LYS A 209 -0.99 -26.70 17.33
N LYS A 210 -1.83 -27.63 17.84
CA LYS A 210 -2.99 -27.28 18.67
C LYS A 210 -2.63 -26.52 19.97
N ALA A 211 -1.55 -26.92 20.64
CA ALA A 211 -1.14 -26.30 21.90
C ALA A 211 -0.71 -24.82 21.68
N GLU A 212 0.10 -24.57 20.64
CA GLU A 212 0.55 -23.24 20.27
C GLU A 212 -0.61 -22.37 19.76
N ALA A 213 -1.52 -22.96 19.02
CA ALA A 213 -2.74 -22.29 18.54
C ALA A 213 -3.59 -21.81 19.72
N LYS A 214 -3.90 -22.72 20.66
CA LYS A 214 -4.66 -22.41 21.87
C LYS A 214 -3.99 -21.30 22.68
N GLN A 215 -2.69 -21.43 22.96
CA GLN A 215 -1.93 -20.41 23.70
C GLN A 215 -1.99 -19.04 22.99
N THR A 216 -1.95 -19.04 21.67
CA THR A 216 -2.00 -17.80 20.88
C THR A 216 -3.37 -17.15 20.93
N PHE A 217 -4.47 -17.95 20.80
CA PHE A 217 -5.82 -17.44 20.97
C PHE A 217 -6.11 -16.96 22.39
N ASP A 218 -5.63 -17.67 23.41
CA ASP A 218 -5.75 -17.24 24.81
C ASP A 218 -5.05 -15.87 25.04
N LYS A 219 -3.93 -15.61 24.36
CA LYS A 219 -3.28 -14.28 24.38
C LYS A 219 -4.15 -13.19 23.76
N VAL A 220 -4.83 -13.47 22.64
CA VAL A 220 -5.76 -12.48 22.03
C VAL A 220 -6.83 -12.10 23.04
N VAL A 221 -7.44 -13.08 23.70
CA VAL A 221 -8.51 -12.86 24.68
C VAL A 221 -7.99 -12.08 25.92
N ALA A 222 -6.80 -12.44 26.41
CA ALA A 222 -6.24 -11.87 27.65
C ALA A 222 -5.68 -10.45 27.44
N GLU A 223 -4.95 -10.23 26.34
CA GLU A 223 -4.24 -8.97 26.09
C GLU A 223 -5.14 -7.94 25.37
N PHE A 224 -6.16 -8.41 24.62
CA PHE A 224 -7.04 -7.58 23.78
C PHE A 224 -8.53 -7.93 23.98
N PRO A 225 -9.08 -7.81 25.20
CA PRO A 225 -10.46 -8.22 25.48
C PRO A 225 -11.51 -7.44 24.69
N ASP A 226 -11.21 -6.20 24.31
CA ASP A 226 -12.09 -5.33 23.51
C ASP A 226 -11.85 -5.47 21.99
N SER A 227 -10.99 -6.38 21.57
CA SER A 227 -10.74 -6.64 20.16
C SER A 227 -11.95 -7.28 19.47
N PRO A 228 -12.23 -6.93 18.21
CA PRO A 228 -13.25 -7.62 17.41
C PRO A 228 -12.94 -9.12 17.23
N TYR A 229 -11.71 -9.55 17.49
CA TYR A 229 -11.28 -10.95 17.41
C TYR A 229 -11.41 -11.72 18.72
N ALA A 230 -11.67 -11.08 19.87
CA ALA A 230 -11.61 -11.71 21.18
C ALA A 230 -12.62 -12.89 21.30
N GLU A 231 -13.86 -12.71 20.86
CA GLU A 231 -14.87 -13.76 20.93
C GLU A 231 -14.56 -14.93 19.98
N GLU A 232 -14.09 -14.63 18.75
CA GLU A 232 -13.68 -15.67 17.80
C GLU A 232 -12.45 -16.43 18.33
N ALA A 233 -11.46 -15.76 18.91
CA ALA A 233 -10.30 -16.38 19.52
C ALA A 233 -10.68 -17.33 20.66
N LYS A 234 -11.61 -16.91 21.52
CA LYS A 234 -12.15 -17.74 22.61
C LYS A 234 -12.84 -19.00 22.07
N GLN A 235 -13.67 -18.84 21.06
CA GLN A 235 -14.37 -19.95 20.41
C GLN A 235 -13.38 -20.93 19.78
N LEU A 236 -12.43 -20.46 18.98
CA LEU A 236 -11.43 -21.31 18.34
C LEU A 236 -10.54 -22.01 19.37
N GLY A 237 -10.07 -21.28 20.41
CA GLY A 237 -9.28 -21.86 21.49
C GLY A 237 -9.99 -23.00 22.23
N SER A 238 -11.31 -22.89 22.43
CA SER A 238 -12.10 -23.93 23.10
C SER A 238 -12.25 -25.22 22.28
N THR A 239 -12.17 -25.14 20.94
CA THR A 239 -12.29 -26.32 20.05
C THR A 239 -10.97 -27.11 19.93
N LEU A 240 -9.87 -26.59 20.46
CA LEU A 240 -8.53 -27.19 20.35
C LEU A 240 -8.14 -28.07 21.55
N THR A 241 -9.05 -28.23 22.50
CA THR A 241 -8.87 -29.09 23.69
C THR A 241 -8.92 -30.59 23.38
#